data_f98bc335d2d5d51cde92f80600fedd63
#
_entry.id   f98bc335d2d5d51cde92f80600fedd63
#
_cell.length_a   1.000
_cell.length_b   1.000
_cell.length_c   1.000
_cell.angle_alpha   90.00
_cell.angle_beta   90.00
_cell.angle_gamma   90.00
#
_symmetry.space_group_name_H-M   'P 1'
#
loop_
_entity.id
_entity.type
_entity.pdbx_description
1 polymer ?
#
loop_
_entity_poly.entity_id
_entity_poly.type
_entity_poly.pdbx_seq_one_letter_code
_entity_poly.pdbx_strand_id
1 'polypeptide(L)'
;MADEKILTNAQEDESSTLVKFSKAYRFEGKDYTEVDLSGMDDLSAEDMIAADRYLTRSGSFSVMPEMTLEYACFISARAAKQPIEFFRGLPPKDALKVKNRVTSFFYSED
;
A
#
# COMPACT_ATOMS: atom_id res chain seq x y z
N MET A 1 -3.99 -19.87 -25.07
CA MET A 1 -3.56 -19.97 -24.61
C MET A 1 -2.69 -19.47 -23.63
N ALA A 2 -1.59 -19.68 -23.63
CA ALA A 2 -0.70 -19.24 -22.64
C ALA A 2 -0.65 -17.77 -22.55
N ASP A 3 -0.89 -17.16 -23.61
CA ASP A 3 -0.86 -15.75 -23.62
C ASP A 3 -1.82 -15.13 -22.70
N GLU A 4 -2.92 -15.69 -22.56
CA GLU A 4 -3.87 -15.11 -21.70
C GLU A 4 -3.41 -15.11 -20.34
N LYS A 5 -2.68 -16.11 -19.96
CA LYS A 5 -2.20 -16.11 -18.66
C LYS A 5 -1.30 -15.03 -18.42
N ILE A 6 -0.46 -14.74 -19.31
CA ILE A 6 0.48 -13.68 -19.14
C ILE A 6 -0.24 -12.40 -19.02
N LEU A 7 -1.24 -12.23 -19.84
CA LEU A 7 -1.99 -11.01 -19.74
C LEU A 7 -2.64 -10.87 -18.40
N THR A 8 -3.13 -11.95 -17.90
CA THR A 8 -3.76 -11.89 -16.61
C THR A 8 -2.83 -11.39 -15.58
N ASN A 9 -1.61 -11.80 -15.63
CA ASN A 9 -0.69 -11.31 -14.67
C ASN A 9 -0.50 -9.86 -14.80
N ALA A 10 -0.44 -9.42 -16.02
CA ALA A 10 -0.23 -8.02 -16.22
C ALA A 10 -1.36 -7.27 -15.67
N GLN A 11 -2.47 -7.92 -15.50
CA GLN A 11 -3.54 -7.20 -15.00
C GLN A 11 -3.64 -7.08 -13.58
N GLU A 12 -2.65 -7.41 -12.90
CA GLU A 12 -2.60 -7.09 -11.54
C GLU A 12 -2.37 -5.69 -11.69
N ASP A 13 -3.26 -4.92 -12.11
CA ASP A 13 -2.99 -3.56 -12.44
C ASP A 13 -3.05 -2.72 -11.21
N GLU A 14 -2.60 -1.55 -11.33
CA GLU A 14 -2.45 -0.68 -10.22
C GLU A 14 -3.72 -0.10 -9.72
N SER A 15 -4.80 -0.33 -10.41
CA SER A 15 -6.06 0.16 -9.90
C SER A 15 -6.67 -0.84 -8.94
N SER A 16 -6.13 -2.04 -8.87
CA SER A 16 -6.63 -3.03 -7.94
C SER A 16 -6.19 -2.71 -6.53
N THR A 17 -7.08 -2.89 -5.55
CA THR A 17 -6.71 -2.68 -4.17
C THR A 17 -6.17 -3.95 -3.52
N LEU A 18 -6.19 -5.07 -4.22
CA LEU A 18 -5.64 -6.29 -3.67
C LEU A 18 -4.19 -6.41 -4.12
N VAL A 19 -3.27 -6.40 -3.19
CA VAL A 19 -1.85 -6.46 -3.49
C VAL A 19 -1.36 -7.86 -3.20
N LYS A 20 -0.85 -8.55 -4.22
CA LYS A 20 -0.32 -9.89 -4.04
C LYS A 20 1.19 -9.82 -3.84
N PHE A 21 1.66 -10.51 -2.81
CA PHE A 21 3.09 -10.47 -2.49
C PHE A 21 3.84 -11.43 -3.39
N SER A 22 5.11 -11.13 -3.61
CA SER A 22 5.94 -11.96 -4.47
C SER A 22 6.22 -13.32 -3.83
N LYS A 23 6.14 -13.39 -2.51
CA LYS A 23 6.28 -14.65 -1.81
C LYS A 23 5.62 -14.49 -0.45
N ALA A 24 5.41 -15.58 0.25
CA ALA A 24 4.76 -15.50 1.55
C ALA A 24 5.53 -14.59 2.48
N TYR A 25 4.82 -13.75 3.19
CA TYR A 25 5.40 -12.77 4.10
C TYR A 25 4.96 -13.14 5.52
N ARG A 26 5.93 -13.40 6.38
CA ARG A 26 5.60 -13.79 7.72
C ARG A 26 5.61 -12.59 8.65
N PHE A 27 4.52 -12.39 9.35
CA PHE A 27 4.40 -11.28 10.28
C PHE A 27 3.69 -11.78 11.53
N GLU A 28 4.36 -11.65 12.66
CA GLU A 28 3.81 -12.05 13.95
C GLU A 28 3.23 -13.47 13.93
N GLY A 29 3.99 -14.37 13.36
CA GLY A 29 3.64 -15.78 13.41
C GLY A 29 2.67 -16.24 12.35
N LYS A 30 2.22 -15.34 11.49
CA LYS A 30 1.30 -15.69 10.43
C LYS A 30 1.92 -15.42 9.08
N ASP A 31 1.56 -16.25 8.10
CA ASP A 31 2.05 -16.06 6.73
C ASP A 31 0.97 -15.37 5.93
N TYR A 32 1.37 -14.33 5.21
CA TYR A 32 0.46 -13.58 4.37
C TYR A 32 0.93 -13.65 2.92
N THR A 33 0.01 -13.85 2.00
CA THR A 33 0.37 -13.86 0.58
C THR A 33 -0.19 -12.65 -0.15
N GLU A 34 -1.02 -11.88 0.52
CA GLU A 34 -1.62 -10.70 -0.10
C GLU A 34 -2.18 -9.80 0.97
N VAL A 35 -2.50 -8.58 0.60
CA VAL A 35 -3.16 -7.67 1.52
C VAL A 35 -4.21 -6.91 0.73
N ASP A 36 -5.35 -6.67 1.36
CA ASP A 36 -6.46 -5.99 0.72
C ASP A 36 -6.51 -4.56 1.21
N LEU A 37 -6.32 -3.62 0.30
CA LEU A 37 -6.31 -2.21 0.62
C LEU A 37 -7.63 -1.53 0.27
N SER A 38 -8.70 -2.30 0.07
CA SER A 38 -9.97 -1.70 -0.30
C SER A 38 -10.51 -0.77 0.77
N GLY A 39 -10.05 -0.91 2.01
CA GLY A 39 -10.44 0.01 3.06
C GLY A 39 -10.04 1.44 2.80
N MET A 40 -9.20 1.70 1.79
CA MET A 40 -8.87 3.07 1.43
C MET A 40 -10.11 3.86 1.04
N ASP A 41 -11.14 3.18 0.54
CA ASP A 41 -12.37 3.86 0.17
C ASP A 41 -13.08 4.45 1.39
N ASP A 42 -12.79 3.96 2.56
CA ASP A 42 -13.44 4.43 3.78
C ASP A 42 -12.65 5.50 4.52
N LEU A 43 -11.49 5.86 4.00
CA LEU A 43 -10.67 6.87 4.68
C LEU A 43 -11.15 8.26 4.32
N SER A 44 -10.76 9.21 5.13
CA SER A 44 -11.16 10.59 4.91
C SER A 44 -9.94 11.49 4.93
N ALA A 45 -10.16 12.76 4.72
CA ALA A 45 -9.07 13.72 4.78
C ALA A 45 -8.37 13.69 6.13
N GLU A 46 -9.10 13.34 7.19
CA GLU A 46 -8.47 13.26 8.49
C GLU A 46 -7.42 12.19 8.56
N ASP A 47 -7.58 11.11 7.81
CA ASP A 47 -6.56 10.08 7.76
C ASP A 47 -5.33 10.60 7.05
N MET A 48 -5.51 11.44 6.05
CA MET A 48 -4.37 12.03 5.34
C MET A 48 -3.64 13.03 6.23
N ILE A 49 -4.40 13.78 7.02
CA ILE A 49 -3.79 14.72 7.96
C ILE A 49 -2.99 13.96 9.01
N ALA A 50 -3.53 12.84 9.48
CA ALA A 50 -2.81 12.03 10.44
C ALA A 50 -1.53 11.48 9.84
N ALA A 51 -1.56 11.11 8.56
CA ALA A 51 -0.37 10.62 7.88
C ALA A 51 0.69 11.72 7.81
N ASP A 52 0.28 12.94 7.50
CA ASP A 52 1.22 14.06 7.44
C ASP A 52 1.85 14.29 8.79
N ARG A 53 1.07 14.22 9.85
CA ARG A 53 1.60 14.40 11.19
C ARG A 53 2.59 13.30 11.53
N TYR A 54 2.28 12.09 11.13
CA TYR A 54 3.17 10.97 11.39
C TYR A 54 4.51 11.20 10.70
N LEU A 55 4.49 11.65 9.45
CA LEU A 55 5.73 11.91 8.74
C LEU A 55 6.51 13.02 9.40
N THR A 56 5.84 14.09 9.78
CA THR A 56 6.51 15.21 10.43
C THR A 56 7.16 14.76 11.73
N ARG A 57 6.45 13.98 12.53
CA ARG A 57 6.99 13.51 13.79
C ARG A 57 8.18 12.60 13.61
N SER A 58 8.20 11.83 12.54
CA SER A 58 9.32 10.92 12.32
C SER A 58 10.48 11.61 11.63
N GLY A 59 10.36 12.91 11.40
CA GLY A 59 11.49 13.66 10.81
C GLY A 59 11.51 13.65 9.31
N SER A 60 10.52 13.08 8.66
CA SER A 60 10.49 13.06 7.22
C SER A 60 10.01 14.37 6.67
N PHE A 61 10.54 14.76 5.53
CA PHE A 61 10.11 15.99 4.89
C PHE A 61 10.03 15.75 3.39
N SER A 62 8.93 16.14 2.80
CA SER A 62 8.78 16.01 1.36
C SER A 62 7.75 17.02 0.90
N VAL A 63 7.96 17.59 -0.28
CA VAL A 63 6.99 18.52 -0.83
C VAL A 63 5.75 17.77 -1.30
N MET A 64 5.85 16.47 -1.52
CA MET A 64 4.69 15.68 -1.88
C MET A 64 4.66 14.44 -1.00
N PRO A 65 4.28 14.63 0.28
CA PRO A 65 4.32 13.51 1.22
C PRO A 65 3.49 12.31 0.78
N GLU A 66 2.39 12.55 0.09
CA GLU A 66 1.52 11.47 -0.34
C GLU A 66 2.16 10.56 -1.37
N MET A 67 3.33 10.93 -1.88
CA MET A 67 4.04 10.10 -2.81
C MET A 67 5.18 9.32 -2.17
N THR A 68 5.33 9.41 -0.86
CA THR A 68 6.44 8.71 -0.21
C THR A 68 6.02 7.32 0.24
N LEU A 69 7.00 6.45 0.38
CA LEU A 69 6.74 5.12 0.86
C LEU A 69 6.23 5.14 2.29
N GLU A 70 6.74 6.05 3.10
CA GLU A 70 6.32 6.14 4.47
C GLU A 70 4.84 6.49 4.60
N TYR A 71 4.40 7.42 3.76
CA TYR A 71 2.99 7.81 3.74
C TYR A 71 2.15 6.61 3.31
N ALA A 72 2.63 5.86 2.30
CA ALA A 72 1.90 4.70 1.83
C ALA A 72 1.76 3.65 2.93
N CYS A 73 2.80 3.46 3.73
CA CYS A 73 2.72 2.50 4.82
C CYS A 73 1.68 2.93 5.84
N PHE A 74 1.62 4.21 6.15
CA PHE A 74 0.66 4.69 7.13
C PHE A 74 -0.78 4.52 6.63
N ILE A 75 -1.02 4.93 5.40
CA ILE A 75 -2.34 4.84 4.82
C ILE A 75 -2.77 3.37 4.68
N SER A 76 -1.85 2.51 4.24
CA SER A 76 -2.16 1.10 4.08
C SER A 76 -2.48 0.45 5.42
N ALA A 77 -1.78 0.84 6.46
CA ALA A 77 -2.02 0.28 7.79
C ALA A 77 -3.43 0.61 8.23
N ARG A 78 -3.89 1.83 7.97
CA ARG A 78 -5.24 2.20 8.33
C ARG A 78 -6.27 1.47 7.47
N ALA A 79 -6.00 1.37 6.19
CA ALA A 79 -6.94 0.72 5.27
C ALA A 79 -7.08 -0.76 5.56
N ALA A 80 -5.97 -1.43 5.85
CA ALA A 80 -5.98 -2.87 6.06
C ALA A 80 -6.17 -3.27 7.51
N LYS A 81 -6.22 -2.27 8.41
CA LYS A 81 -6.36 -2.51 9.83
C LYS A 81 -5.25 -3.39 10.37
N GLN A 82 -4.04 -3.07 9.95
CA GLN A 82 -2.84 -3.75 10.41
C GLN A 82 -1.92 -2.70 11.05
N PRO A 83 -1.03 -3.12 11.95
CA PRO A 83 -0.07 -2.17 12.47
C PRO A 83 0.85 -1.71 11.36
N ILE A 84 1.39 -0.51 11.49
CA ILE A 84 2.23 0.05 10.45
C ILE A 84 3.48 -0.80 10.25
N GLU A 85 3.91 -1.51 11.30
CA GLU A 85 5.08 -2.37 11.19
C GLU A 85 4.87 -3.48 10.16
N PHE A 86 3.63 -3.88 9.94
CA PHE A 86 3.34 -4.88 8.94
C PHE A 86 3.85 -4.40 7.59
N PHE A 87 3.59 -3.15 7.26
CA PHE A 87 3.99 -2.61 5.96
C PHE A 87 5.43 -2.19 5.93
N ARG A 88 5.95 -1.71 7.03
CA ARG A 88 7.34 -1.28 7.06
C ARG A 88 8.31 -2.46 6.94
N GLY A 89 7.86 -3.64 7.27
CA GLY A 89 8.73 -4.82 7.19
C GLY A 89 8.65 -5.59 5.88
N LEU A 90 7.83 -5.11 4.94
CA LEU A 90 7.70 -5.83 3.67
C LEU A 90 8.98 -5.78 2.87
N PRO A 91 9.25 -6.83 2.07
CA PRO A 91 10.38 -6.77 1.15
C PRO A 91 10.20 -5.61 0.19
N PRO A 92 11.29 -5.04 -0.30
CA PRO A 92 11.19 -3.84 -1.14
C PRO A 92 10.26 -3.98 -2.34
N LYS A 93 10.30 -5.12 -3.00
CA LYS A 93 9.45 -5.30 -4.17
C LYS A 93 7.98 -5.20 -3.79
N ASP A 94 7.60 -5.81 -2.69
CA ASP A 94 6.21 -5.79 -2.27
C ASP A 94 5.85 -4.44 -1.67
N ALA A 95 6.78 -3.81 -0.99
CA ALA A 95 6.53 -2.48 -0.44
C ALA A 95 6.27 -1.48 -1.56
N LEU A 96 6.98 -1.61 -2.68
CA LEU A 96 6.73 -0.72 -3.80
C LEU A 96 5.40 -0.99 -4.46
N LYS A 97 4.94 -2.24 -4.47
CA LYS A 97 3.62 -2.53 -4.98
C LYS A 97 2.58 -1.80 -4.14
N VAL A 98 2.73 -1.83 -2.84
CA VAL A 98 1.81 -1.15 -1.95
C VAL A 98 1.84 0.35 -2.22
N LYS A 99 3.05 0.92 -2.33
CA LYS A 99 3.17 2.34 -2.58
C LYS A 99 2.46 2.72 -3.87
N ASN A 100 2.66 1.93 -4.92
CA ASN A 100 2.06 2.26 -6.20
C ASN A 100 0.53 2.19 -6.15
N ARG A 101 -0.01 1.26 -5.39
CA ARG A 101 -1.46 1.17 -5.26
C ARG A 101 -2.01 2.36 -4.52
N VAL A 102 -1.34 2.80 -3.48
CA VAL A 102 -1.79 3.96 -2.72
C VAL A 102 -1.72 5.21 -3.59
N THR A 103 -0.61 5.37 -4.31
CA THR A 103 -0.46 6.53 -5.18
C THR A 103 -1.54 6.54 -6.26
N SER A 104 -1.80 5.38 -6.86
CA SER A 104 -2.81 5.30 -7.89
C SER A 104 -4.19 5.62 -7.35
N PHE A 105 -4.47 5.20 -6.13
CA PHE A 105 -5.75 5.49 -5.52
C PHE A 105 -5.96 6.99 -5.39
N PHE A 106 -4.95 7.71 -4.92
CA PHE A 106 -5.09 9.14 -4.72
C PHE A 106 -5.17 9.92 -6.02
N TYR A 107 -4.54 9.43 -7.06
CA TYR A 107 -4.49 10.18 -8.31
C TYR A 107 -5.36 9.59 -9.41
N SER A 108 -6.26 8.68 -9.03
CA SER A 108 -7.18 8.13 -9.97
C SER A 108 -8.21 9.20 -10.31
N GLU A 109 -8.68 9.16 -11.52
CA GLU A 109 -9.64 10.15 -11.94
C GLU A 109 -11.02 9.83 -11.54
N ASP A 110 -11.31 8.75 -11.08
CA ASP A 110 -12.61 8.45 -10.67
C ASP A 110 -12.81 8.63 -9.27
#